data_cc7f11eea1704e3127a3023922b5f53f
#
_entry.id   cc7f11eea1704e3127a3023922b5f53f
#
_cell.length_a   1.000
_cell.length_b   1.000
_cell.length_c   1.000
_cell.angle_alpha   90.00
_cell.angle_beta   90.00
_cell.angle_gamma   90.00
#
_symmetry.space_group_name_H-M   'P 1'
#
loop_
_entity.id
_entity.type
_entity.pdbx_description
1 polymer ?
#
loop_
_entity_poly.entity_id
_entity_poly.type
_entity_poly.pdbx_seq_one_letter_code
_entity_poly.pdbx_strand_id
1 'polypeptide(L)'
;MASRRWVGEQEIRGENIIRVFPRRTSMTPSDAYAFVGDPPLWRPPAREVHVSVTFTWDLEEGRRLAEAWAQYYPVVRLGGPALGSPADGFRPGRYVKPGVTFTTRGCNCKCPWCLVPEREGKLVEIEAFAPGHIIQDNNLLGASRRHNRRVFAMLRRERRGAVLSGGLDARLVDDEIAEELRGLRIHQVFLAADTAAALRPLERALRKLSFLPRRKLRVYVLIGYGGETLEEAEGRLESVWALGGMPFAQLYQPPDH
;
A
#
# COMPACT_ATOMS: atom_id res chain seq x y z
N MET A 1 -4.92 -34.34 5.38
CA MET A 1 -5.01 -33.08 4.60
C MET A 1 -3.84 -32.19 4.95
N ALA A 2 -2.79 -32.19 4.12
CA ALA A 2 -1.56 -31.47 4.38
C ALA A 2 -1.80 -29.96 4.11
N SER A 3 -1.60 -29.14 5.14
CA SER A 3 -1.61 -27.68 5.01
C SER A 3 -0.48 -27.26 4.08
N ARG A 4 -0.81 -26.71 2.91
CA ARG A 4 0.16 -26.03 2.06
C ARG A 4 0.67 -24.80 2.84
N ARG A 5 1.79 -24.95 3.54
CA ARG A 5 2.57 -23.82 4.06
C ARG A 5 3.10 -23.02 2.88
N TRP A 6 2.89 -21.74 2.92
CA TRP A 6 3.39 -20.81 1.91
C TRP A 6 4.93 -20.84 1.89
N VAL A 7 5.51 -20.94 0.70
CA VAL A 7 6.97 -20.95 0.49
C VAL A 7 7.66 -19.72 1.13
N GLY A 8 6.96 -18.57 1.19
CA GLY A 8 7.48 -17.34 1.79
C GLY A 8 7.68 -17.37 3.31
N GLU A 9 6.89 -18.15 4.08
CA GLU A 9 7.09 -18.24 5.55
C GLU A 9 8.32 -19.06 5.92
N GLN A 10 8.69 -20.04 5.11
CA GLN A 10 9.87 -20.87 5.36
C GLN A 10 11.17 -20.17 5.00
N GLU A 11 11.19 -19.38 3.90
CA GLU A 11 12.38 -18.61 3.51
C GLU A 11 12.70 -17.46 4.48
N ILE A 12 11.68 -16.79 5.03
CA ILE A 12 11.88 -15.71 6.01
C ILE A 12 12.43 -16.24 7.33
N ARG A 13 12.03 -17.44 7.76
CA ARG A 13 12.56 -18.10 8.96
C ARG A 13 14.02 -18.55 8.83
N GLY A 14 14.52 -18.74 7.61
CA GLY A 14 15.91 -19.14 7.34
C GLY A 14 16.92 -17.99 7.34
N GLU A 15 16.49 -16.75 7.18
CA GLU A 15 17.41 -15.61 7.00
C GLU A 15 17.92 -15.00 8.32
N ASN A 16 17.31 -15.29 9.48
CA ASN A 16 17.68 -14.73 10.79
C ASN A 16 17.88 -13.20 10.78
N ILE A 17 16.96 -12.48 10.10
CA ILE A 17 16.97 -11.02 9.99
C ILE A 17 15.87 -10.44 10.88
N ILE A 18 16.23 -9.60 11.81
CA ILE A 18 15.28 -8.76 12.54
C ILE A 18 14.87 -7.59 11.65
N ARG A 19 13.57 -7.29 11.62
CA ARG A 19 13.01 -6.14 10.92
C ARG A 19 12.42 -5.19 11.94
N VAL A 20 12.89 -3.96 11.91
CA VAL A 20 12.50 -2.90 12.85
C VAL A 20 11.77 -1.82 12.08
N PHE A 21 10.69 -1.34 12.65
CA PHE A 21 9.84 -0.30 12.06
C PHE A 21 9.70 0.86 13.06
N PRO A 22 9.83 2.12 12.61
CA PRO A 22 9.61 3.28 13.49
C PRO A 22 8.22 3.30 14.11
N ARG A 23 7.21 2.87 13.34
CA ARG A 23 5.81 2.76 13.79
C ARG A 23 5.10 1.53 13.27
N ARG A 24 4.06 1.12 13.98
CA ARG A 24 3.16 0.07 13.50
C ARG A 24 2.15 0.66 12.51
N THR A 25 2.04 0.00 11.36
CA THR A 25 0.97 0.26 10.39
C THR A 25 0.11 -0.99 10.21
N SER A 26 -0.99 -0.86 9.48
CA SER A 26 -1.82 -2.03 9.12
C SER A 26 -1.08 -3.04 8.23
N MET A 27 0.06 -2.66 7.65
CA MET A 27 0.89 -3.50 6.77
C MET A 27 2.11 -4.08 7.48
N THR A 28 2.43 -3.63 8.69
CA THR A 28 3.59 -4.10 9.45
C THR A 28 3.44 -5.60 9.75
N PRO A 29 4.49 -6.43 9.51
CA PRO A 29 4.50 -7.83 9.94
C PRO A 29 4.36 -7.97 11.46
N SER A 30 3.94 -9.14 11.92
CA SER A 30 3.73 -9.43 13.36
C SER A 30 4.35 -10.75 13.80
N ASP A 31 5.31 -11.28 13.05
CA ASP A 31 6.06 -12.50 13.45
C ASP A 31 7.15 -12.18 14.47
N ALA A 32 7.82 -13.23 14.97
CA ALA A 32 8.81 -13.15 16.05
C ALA A 32 10.08 -12.32 15.72
N TYR A 33 10.30 -11.97 14.45
CA TYR A 33 11.43 -11.16 13.99
C TYR A 33 11.01 -9.76 13.52
N ALA A 34 9.77 -9.34 13.75
CA ALA A 34 9.26 -8.02 13.42
C ALA A 34 9.03 -7.19 14.69
N PHE A 35 9.75 -6.10 14.81
CA PHE A 35 9.72 -5.20 15.96
C PHE A 35 9.30 -3.80 15.56
N VAL A 36 8.71 -3.09 16.51
CA VAL A 36 8.39 -1.66 16.37
C VAL A 36 9.04 -0.93 17.52
N GLY A 37 9.87 0.07 17.20
CA GLY A 37 10.58 0.88 18.19
C GLY A 37 11.86 0.23 18.73
N ASP A 38 12.18 0.57 19.96
CA ASP A 38 13.43 0.21 20.63
C ASP A 38 13.63 -1.30 20.83
N PRO A 39 14.91 -1.75 20.93
CA PRO A 39 15.21 -3.13 21.24
C PRO A 39 14.60 -3.57 22.57
N PRO A 40 13.74 -4.60 22.59
CA PRO A 40 13.20 -5.10 23.85
C PRO A 40 14.25 -5.85 24.66
N LEU A 41 13.98 -6.13 25.93
CA LEU A 41 14.86 -6.89 26.80
C LEU A 41 15.16 -8.28 26.20
N TRP A 42 14.13 -8.97 25.73
CA TRP A 42 14.28 -10.26 25.04
C TRP A 42 14.31 -10.07 23.52
N ARG A 43 15.42 -10.47 22.90
CA ARG A 43 15.70 -10.35 21.49
C ARG A 43 16.12 -11.68 20.91
N PRO A 44 15.58 -12.12 19.77
CA PRO A 44 16.03 -13.35 19.13
C PRO A 44 17.45 -13.18 18.59
N PRO A 45 18.26 -14.25 18.51
CA PRO A 45 19.52 -14.20 17.80
C PRO A 45 19.25 -13.91 16.31
N ALA A 46 20.01 -12.98 15.75
CA ALA A 46 19.91 -12.60 14.35
C ALA A 46 21.27 -12.25 13.77
N ARG A 47 21.43 -12.51 12.48
CA ARG A 47 22.62 -12.14 11.72
C ARG A 47 22.67 -10.64 11.43
N GLU A 48 21.51 -10.08 11.10
CA GLU A 48 21.37 -8.69 10.69
C GLU A 48 20.09 -8.09 11.27
N VAL A 49 20.08 -6.78 11.46
CA VAL A 49 18.91 -5.98 11.79
C VAL A 49 18.66 -4.99 10.66
N HIS A 50 17.45 -4.98 10.13
CA HIS A 50 17.02 -4.04 9.10
C HIS A 50 16.01 -3.06 9.67
N VAL A 51 16.38 -1.80 9.78
CA VAL A 51 15.45 -0.71 10.12
C VAL A 51 14.79 -0.21 8.84
N SER A 52 13.51 -0.48 8.69
CA SER A 52 12.74 -0.17 7.48
C SER A 52 11.84 1.05 7.70
N VAL A 53 12.20 2.16 7.04
CA VAL A 53 11.48 3.43 7.14
C VAL A 53 10.59 3.61 5.92
N THR A 54 9.28 3.71 6.14
CA THR A 54 8.28 3.87 5.07
C THR A 54 8.00 5.34 4.76
N PHE A 55 7.91 6.18 5.79
CA PHE A 55 7.50 7.58 5.66
C PHE A 55 8.68 8.51 5.89
N THR A 56 8.73 9.62 5.14
CA THR A 56 9.83 10.61 5.24
C THR A 56 9.93 11.25 6.61
N TRP A 57 8.81 11.52 7.27
CA TRP A 57 8.78 12.08 8.62
C TRP A 57 9.25 11.11 9.74
N ASP A 58 9.50 9.85 9.42
CA ASP A 58 10.06 8.85 10.33
C ASP A 58 11.58 8.66 10.14
N LEU A 59 12.23 9.45 9.29
CA LEU A 59 13.66 9.27 8.98
C LEU A 59 14.56 9.49 10.19
N GLU A 60 14.27 10.50 11.00
CA GLU A 60 15.02 10.78 12.23
C GLU A 60 14.89 9.63 13.22
N GLU A 61 13.65 9.19 13.48
CA GLU A 61 13.39 8.04 14.33
C GLU A 61 14.03 6.75 13.78
N GLY A 62 14.03 6.57 12.45
CA GLY A 62 14.71 5.46 11.81
C GLY A 62 16.21 5.43 12.08
N ARG A 63 16.89 6.60 12.05
CA ARG A 63 18.32 6.73 12.38
C ARG A 63 18.56 6.41 13.85
N ARG A 64 17.78 7.01 14.75
CA ARG A 64 17.85 6.75 16.20
C ARG A 64 17.70 5.25 16.50
N LEU A 65 16.74 4.59 15.86
CA LEU A 65 16.53 3.15 16.05
C LEU A 65 17.71 2.32 15.51
N ALA A 66 18.31 2.71 14.39
CA ALA A 66 19.49 2.02 13.88
C ALA A 66 20.65 2.08 14.89
N GLU A 67 20.88 3.22 15.53
CA GLU A 67 21.88 3.39 16.59
C GLU A 67 21.53 2.55 17.84
N ALA A 68 20.27 2.58 18.28
CA ALA A 68 19.82 1.82 19.43
C ALA A 68 20.00 0.30 19.24
N TRP A 69 19.66 -0.22 18.07
CA TRP A 69 19.81 -1.64 17.76
C TRP A 69 21.28 -2.05 17.52
N ALA A 70 22.13 -1.13 17.05
CA ALA A 70 23.57 -1.37 16.87
C ALA A 70 24.31 -1.66 18.18
N GLN A 71 23.75 -1.29 19.32
CA GLN A 71 24.31 -1.65 20.64
C GLN A 71 24.27 -3.17 20.92
N TYR A 72 23.42 -3.93 20.20
CA TYR A 72 23.17 -5.33 20.47
C TYR A 72 23.49 -6.25 19.27
N TYR A 73 23.58 -5.69 18.07
CA TYR A 73 23.84 -6.47 16.84
C TYR A 73 24.93 -5.83 15.99
N PRO A 74 25.89 -6.62 15.49
CA PRO A 74 27.06 -6.09 14.78
C PRO A 74 26.71 -5.54 13.38
N VAL A 75 25.59 -5.99 12.80
CA VAL A 75 25.15 -5.56 11.47
C VAL A 75 23.76 -4.97 11.55
N VAL A 76 23.66 -3.65 11.44
CA VAL A 76 22.38 -2.93 11.36
C VAL A 76 22.35 -2.14 10.06
N ARG A 77 21.29 -2.31 9.28
CA ARG A 77 21.07 -1.62 8.01
C ARG A 77 19.84 -0.73 8.09
N LEU A 78 20.00 0.53 7.76
CA LEU A 78 18.90 1.48 7.60
C LEU A 78 18.49 1.54 6.12
N GLY A 79 17.19 1.40 5.84
CA GLY A 79 16.66 1.42 4.49
C GLY A 79 15.15 1.61 4.46
N GLY A 80 14.55 1.36 3.32
CA GLY A 80 13.11 1.44 3.11
C GLY A 80 12.69 2.54 2.13
N PRO A 81 11.39 2.61 1.80
CA PRO A 81 10.85 3.53 0.78
C PRO A 81 11.18 5.01 1.01
N ALA A 82 11.24 5.45 2.28
CA ALA A 82 11.57 6.83 2.62
C ALA A 82 13.01 7.25 2.22
N LEU A 83 13.92 6.28 2.09
CA LEU A 83 15.32 6.48 1.70
C LEU A 83 15.57 6.26 0.20
N GLY A 84 14.49 6.09 -0.59
CA GLY A 84 14.64 5.85 -2.02
C GLY A 84 15.26 4.49 -2.37
N SER A 85 15.40 3.59 -1.41
CA SER A 85 15.87 2.23 -1.67
C SER A 85 14.79 1.46 -2.40
N PRO A 86 14.96 1.15 -3.70
CA PRO A 86 14.01 0.32 -4.41
C PRO A 86 13.93 -1.04 -3.72
N ALA A 87 12.74 -1.60 -3.70
CA ALA A 87 12.53 -2.95 -3.20
C ALA A 87 13.02 -3.98 -4.23
N ASP A 88 14.31 -4.01 -4.50
CA ASP A 88 14.91 -5.08 -5.28
C ASP A 88 14.59 -6.41 -4.61
N GLY A 89 13.84 -7.25 -5.33
CA GLY A 89 13.40 -8.53 -4.80
C GLY A 89 12.34 -8.43 -3.69
N PHE A 90 11.31 -7.56 -3.88
CA PHE A 90 10.17 -7.53 -2.97
C PHE A 90 9.65 -8.95 -2.69
N ARG A 91 9.70 -9.34 -1.42
CA ARG A 91 9.15 -10.62 -0.94
C ARG A 91 8.04 -10.33 0.07
N PRO A 92 6.78 -10.78 -0.20
CA PRO A 92 5.70 -10.69 0.76
C PRO A 92 6.10 -11.31 2.10
N GLY A 93 5.74 -10.63 3.20
CA GLY A 93 6.07 -11.08 4.54
C GLY A 93 7.43 -10.61 5.07
N ARG A 94 8.32 -10.07 4.22
CA ARG A 94 9.62 -9.58 4.70
C ARG A 94 9.48 -8.22 5.41
N TYR A 95 9.00 -7.20 4.72
CA TYR A 95 8.79 -5.86 5.29
C TYR A 95 7.33 -5.46 5.36
N VAL A 96 6.44 -6.24 4.78
CA VAL A 96 5.00 -6.15 4.89
C VAL A 96 4.41 -7.51 5.26
N LYS A 97 3.28 -7.51 5.95
CA LYS A 97 2.61 -8.73 6.39
C LYS A 97 2.28 -9.68 5.22
N PRO A 98 2.17 -11.00 5.47
CA PRO A 98 1.72 -11.95 4.47
C PRO A 98 0.36 -11.59 3.89
N GLY A 99 0.18 -11.83 2.59
CA GLY A 99 -1.06 -11.52 1.87
C GLY A 99 -1.09 -10.12 1.24
N VAL A 100 -0.09 -9.27 1.52
CA VAL A 100 0.15 -8.04 0.74
C VAL A 100 0.95 -8.42 -0.50
N THR A 101 0.55 -7.87 -1.65
CA THR A 101 1.28 -8.06 -2.91
C THR A 101 1.34 -6.78 -3.73
N PHE A 102 2.39 -6.67 -4.53
CA PHE A 102 2.56 -5.66 -5.55
C PHE A 102 2.60 -6.39 -6.89
N THR A 103 1.76 -5.97 -7.81
CA THR A 103 1.69 -6.56 -9.15
C THR A 103 2.21 -5.59 -10.21
N THR A 104 2.29 -4.29 -9.84
CA THR A 104 2.91 -3.23 -10.62
C THR A 104 3.77 -2.34 -9.75
N ARG A 105 4.71 -1.61 -10.35
CA ARG A 105 5.49 -0.54 -9.72
C ARG A 105 5.40 0.71 -10.59
N GLY A 106 5.63 1.88 -9.96
CA GLY A 106 5.53 3.15 -10.67
C GLY A 106 4.09 3.57 -10.99
N CYS A 107 3.93 4.68 -11.69
CA CYS A 107 2.63 5.22 -12.06
C CYS A 107 2.74 6.08 -13.32
N ASN A 108 1.73 6.04 -14.20
CA ASN A 108 1.65 6.88 -15.40
C ASN A 108 0.95 8.23 -15.13
N CYS A 109 0.37 8.45 -13.94
CA CYS A 109 -0.18 9.73 -13.54
C CYS A 109 0.92 10.71 -13.14
N LYS A 110 0.68 12.00 -13.36
CA LYS A 110 1.60 13.08 -13.00
C LYS A 110 0.94 14.01 -11.97
N CYS A 111 0.50 13.41 -10.84
CA CYS A 111 -0.08 14.20 -9.76
C CYS A 111 1.01 15.05 -9.10
N PRO A 112 0.84 16.39 -8.99
CA PRO A 112 1.91 17.29 -8.52
C PRO A 112 2.31 17.07 -7.05
N TRP A 113 1.47 16.41 -6.27
CA TRP A 113 1.75 16.07 -4.87
C TRP A 113 2.37 14.67 -4.69
N CYS A 114 2.49 13.88 -5.76
CA CYS A 114 2.83 12.46 -5.65
C CYS A 114 4.28 12.20 -6.01
N LEU A 115 5.01 11.57 -5.11
CA LEU A 115 6.42 11.22 -5.31
C LEU A 115 6.64 9.91 -6.09
N VAL A 116 5.58 9.16 -6.40
CA VAL A 116 5.71 7.86 -7.08
C VAL A 116 6.39 7.98 -8.45
N PRO A 117 6.03 8.93 -9.35
CA PRO A 117 6.71 9.04 -10.64
C PRO A 117 8.20 9.37 -10.54
N GLU A 118 8.58 10.13 -9.51
CA GLU A 118 9.99 10.48 -9.25
C GLU A 118 10.77 9.28 -8.69
N ARG A 119 10.19 8.59 -7.70
CA ARG A 119 10.87 7.50 -6.96
C ARG A 119 10.86 6.17 -7.68
N GLU A 120 9.77 5.84 -8.38
CA GLU A 120 9.54 4.53 -8.98
C GLU A 120 9.46 4.58 -10.51
N GLY A 121 9.34 5.79 -11.09
CA GLY A 121 9.24 5.97 -12.53
C GLY A 121 7.86 5.66 -13.11
N LYS A 122 7.84 5.31 -14.40
CA LYS A 122 6.63 4.90 -15.12
C LYS A 122 6.12 3.55 -14.61
N LEU A 123 4.83 3.30 -14.83
CA LEU A 123 4.22 2.02 -14.48
C LEU A 123 4.88 0.87 -15.25
N VAL A 124 5.30 -0.14 -14.50
CA VAL A 124 5.87 -1.40 -14.99
C VAL A 124 5.08 -2.56 -14.38
N GLU A 125 4.68 -3.51 -15.22
CA GLU A 125 4.01 -4.73 -14.80
C GLU A 125 5.03 -5.75 -14.30
N ILE A 126 4.76 -6.37 -13.13
CA ILE A 126 5.57 -7.45 -12.59
C ILE A 126 5.06 -8.77 -13.17
N GLU A 127 5.91 -9.48 -13.90
CA GLU A 127 5.51 -10.74 -14.52
C GLU A 127 5.25 -11.85 -13.49
N ALA A 128 6.12 -11.98 -12.50
CA ALA A 128 6.00 -12.97 -11.44
C ALA A 128 5.78 -12.28 -10.09
N PHE A 129 4.54 -12.16 -9.66
CA PHE A 129 4.18 -11.64 -8.34
C PHE A 129 3.63 -12.74 -7.44
N ALA A 130 3.91 -12.62 -6.14
CA ALA A 130 3.38 -13.53 -5.14
C ALA A 130 1.86 -13.32 -4.97
N PRO A 131 1.07 -14.40 -4.80
CA PRO A 131 -0.35 -14.28 -4.53
C PRO A 131 -0.62 -13.52 -3.22
N GLY A 132 -1.70 -12.75 -3.20
CA GLY A 132 -2.13 -12.02 -2.02
C GLY A 132 -3.50 -11.37 -2.24
N HIS A 133 -4.19 -11.08 -1.13
CA HIS A 133 -5.52 -10.48 -1.17
C HIS A 133 -5.50 -8.95 -0.95
N ILE A 134 -4.35 -8.38 -0.61
CA ILE A 134 -4.15 -6.94 -0.42
C ILE A 134 -3.24 -6.43 -1.52
N ILE A 135 -3.81 -5.72 -2.49
CA ILE A 135 -3.07 -5.13 -3.61
C ILE A 135 -2.62 -3.72 -3.22
N GLN A 136 -1.31 -3.49 -3.28
CA GLN A 136 -0.65 -2.22 -2.94
C GLN A 136 -0.03 -1.54 -4.17
N ASP A 137 -0.57 -1.79 -5.34
CA ASP A 137 -0.15 -1.13 -6.57
C ASP A 137 -0.50 0.35 -6.55
N ASN A 138 0.39 1.22 -6.98
CA ASN A 138 0.13 2.66 -7.03
C ASN A 138 -1.02 3.03 -7.98
N ASN A 139 -1.21 2.27 -9.06
CA ASN A 139 -2.32 2.41 -9.99
C ASN A 139 -2.54 1.11 -10.77
N LEU A 140 -3.19 0.13 -10.17
CA LEU A 140 -3.46 -1.17 -10.79
C LEU A 140 -4.13 -1.04 -12.16
N LEU A 141 -5.17 -0.21 -12.28
CA LEU A 141 -5.94 -0.10 -13.51
C LEU A 141 -5.17 0.60 -14.64
N GLY A 142 -4.07 1.29 -14.33
CA GLY A 142 -3.15 1.86 -15.32
C GLY A 142 -2.32 0.80 -16.06
N ALA A 143 -2.30 -0.44 -15.61
CA ALA A 143 -1.69 -1.58 -16.27
C ALA A 143 -2.52 -2.08 -17.47
N SER A 144 -1.95 -2.99 -18.27
CA SER A 144 -2.67 -3.59 -19.40
C SER A 144 -3.88 -4.40 -18.92
N ARG A 145 -4.90 -4.51 -19.80
CA ARG A 145 -6.08 -5.37 -19.52
C ARG A 145 -5.68 -6.81 -19.25
N ARG A 146 -4.67 -7.31 -19.94
CA ARG A 146 -4.13 -8.66 -19.73
C ARG A 146 -3.60 -8.80 -18.30
N HIS A 147 -2.86 -7.83 -17.81
CA HIS A 147 -2.32 -7.83 -16.46
C HIS A 147 -3.45 -7.76 -15.42
N ASN A 148 -4.39 -6.83 -15.58
CA ASN A 148 -5.54 -6.67 -14.69
C ASN A 148 -6.33 -7.98 -14.57
N ARG A 149 -6.61 -8.67 -15.69
CA ARG A 149 -7.29 -9.98 -15.68
C ARG A 149 -6.49 -11.04 -14.91
N ARG A 150 -5.16 -11.05 -15.02
CA ARG A 150 -4.29 -11.97 -14.23
C ARG A 150 -4.41 -11.70 -12.74
N VAL A 151 -4.40 -10.42 -12.33
CA VAL A 151 -4.56 -10.03 -10.93
C VAL A 151 -5.94 -10.42 -10.41
N PHE A 152 -7.01 -10.16 -11.16
CA PHE A 152 -8.37 -10.55 -10.77
C PHE A 152 -8.53 -12.09 -10.73
N ALA A 153 -7.92 -12.82 -11.64
CA ALA A 153 -7.90 -14.28 -11.61
C ALA A 153 -7.17 -14.82 -10.36
N MET A 154 -6.10 -14.19 -9.92
CA MET A 154 -5.42 -14.51 -8.66
C MET A 154 -6.33 -14.22 -7.47
N LEU A 155 -6.96 -13.04 -7.42
CA LEU A 155 -7.87 -12.63 -6.33
C LEU A 155 -9.09 -13.55 -6.19
N ARG A 156 -9.63 -14.12 -7.30
CA ARG A 156 -10.71 -15.11 -7.24
C ARG A 156 -10.34 -16.39 -6.50
N ARG A 157 -9.06 -16.73 -6.49
CA ARG A 157 -8.54 -17.93 -5.80
C ARG A 157 -8.24 -17.68 -4.33
N GLU A 158 -8.18 -16.41 -3.92
CA GLU A 158 -7.90 -16.03 -2.54
C GLU A 158 -9.10 -16.32 -1.62
N ARG A 159 -8.83 -16.88 -0.44
CA ARG A 159 -9.86 -17.15 0.55
C ARG A 159 -10.36 -15.89 1.25
N ARG A 160 -9.48 -14.90 1.39
CA ARG A 160 -9.80 -13.61 2.02
C ARG A 160 -10.36 -12.64 0.99
N GLY A 161 -11.22 -11.72 1.42
CA GLY A 161 -11.76 -10.69 0.56
C GLY A 161 -10.65 -9.73 0.09
N ALA A 162 -10.68 -9.37 -1.17
CA ALA A 162 -9.71 -8.48 -1.79
C ALA A 162 -9.76 -7.07 -1.18
N VAL A 163 -8.60 -6.51 -0.91
CA VAL A 163 -8.38 -5.11 -0.52
C VAL A 163 -7.54 -4.45 -1.60
N LEU A 164 -8.12 -3.52 -2.33
CA LEU A 164 -7.44 -2.77 -3.39
C LEU A 164 -7.00 -1.42 -2.82
N SER A 165 -6.01 -1.44 -1.92
CA SER A 165 -5.64 -0.31 -1.06
C SER A 165 -4.67 0.68 -1.70
N GLY A 166 -3.98 0.33 -2.78
CA GLY A 166 -3.15 1.27 -3.53
C GLY A 166 -3.95 2.32 -4.31
N GLY A 167 -5.26 2.11 -4.41
CA GLY A 167 -6.19 2.98 -5.12
C GLY A 167 -6.40 2.55 -6.57
N LEU A 168 -7.65 2.67 -7.01
CA LEU A 168 -8.03 2.50 -8.41
C LEU A 168 -8.26 3.88 -9.02
N ASP A 169 -7.71 4.12 -10.19
CA ASP A 169 -8.00 5.33 -10.95
C ASP A 169 -9.47 5.31 -11.40
N ALA A 170 -10.28 6.20 -10.82
CA ALA A 170 -11.72 6.28 -11.11
C ALA A 170 -12.03 6.51 -12.59
N ARG A 171 -11.11 7.14 -13.34
CA ARG A 171 -11.24 7.36 -14.78
C ARG A 171 -11.23 6.08 -15.60
N LEU A 172 -10.61 5.03 -15.06
CA LEU A 172 -10.37 3.73 -15.71
C LEU A 172 -11.39 2.67 -15.29
N VAL A 173 -12.30 2.98 -14.39
CA VAL A 173 -13.40 2.09 -13.99
C VAL A 173 -14.47 2.12 -15.07
N ASP A 174 -14.38 1.22 -16.03
CA ASP A 174 -15.41 0.96 -17.05
C ASP A 174 -16.31 -0.24 -16.69
N ASP A 175 -17.18 -0.65 -17.59
CA ASP A 175 -18.13 -1.74 -17.33
C ASP A 175 -17.43 -3.11 -17.24
N GLU A 176 -16.36 -3.32 -18.02
CA GLU A 176 -15.53 -4.52 -17.91
C GLU A 176 -14.89 -4.65 -16.54
N ILE A 177 -14.27 -3.58 -16.03
CA ILE A 177 -13.65 -3.56 -14.70
C ILE A 177 -14.71 -3.74 -13.61
N ALA A 178 -15.86 -3.09 -13.74
CA ALA A 178 -16.95 -3.24 -12.78
C ALA A 178 -17.46 -4.70 -12.71
N GLU A 179 -17.57 -5.37 -13.85
CA GLU A 179 -18.01 -6.78 -13.89
C GLU A 179 -16.93 -7.71 -13.33
N GLU A 180 -15.66 -7.48 -13.64
CA GLU A 180 -14.54 -8.21 -13.03
C GLU A 180 -14.56 -8.10 -11.50
N LEU A 181 -14.77 -6.88 -10.97
CA LEU A 181 -14.86 -6.62 -9.54
C LEU A 181 -16.12 -7.24 -8.91
N ARG A 182 -17.25 -7.31 -9.64
CA ARG A 182 -18.47 -7.99 -9.20
C ARG A 182 -18.24 -9.47 -8.96
N GLY A 183 -17.40 -10.09 -9.77
CA GLY A 183 -17.00 -11.50 -9.65
C GLY A 183 -16.02 -11.79 -8.51
N LEU A 184 -15.59 -10.77 -7.73
CA LEU A 184 -14.65 -10.93 -6.62
C LEU A 184 -15.32 -10.87 -5.26
N ARG A 185 -14.73 -11.57 -4.30
CA ARG A 185 -15.01 -11.32 -2.88
C ARG A 185 -14.26 -10.05 -2.47
N ILE A 186 -14.91 -8.90 -2.51
CA ILE A 186 -14.32 -7.62 -2.13
C ILE A 186 -14.47 -7.38 -0.62
N HIS A 187 -13.38 -7.02 0.05
CA HIS A 187 -13.39 -6.45 1.40
C HIS A 187 -13.42 -4.93 1.33
N GLN A 188 -12.48 -4.30 0.61
CA GLN A 188 -12.42 -2.85 0.39
C GLN A 188 -11.85 -2.51 -0.99
N VAL A 189 -12.41 -1.49 -1.61
CA VAL A 189 -11.87 -0.82 -2.79
C VAL A 189 -11.57 0.62 -2.42
N PHE A 190 -10.39 1.09 -2.80
CA PHE A 190 -10.00 2.48 -2.65
C PHE A 190 -10.00 3.17 -4.01
N LEU A 191 -10.58 4.34 -4.06
CA LEU A 191 -10.54 5.30 -5.17
C LEU A 191 -9.88 6.58 -4.66
N ALA A 192 -9.77 7.62 -5.48
CA ALA A 192 -9.22 8.91 -5.04
C ALA A 192 -10.04 10.07 -5.60
N ALA A 193 -10.15 11.15 -4.81
CA ALA A 193 -10.75 12.43 -5.17
C ALA A 193 -9.90 13.58 -4.58
N ASP A 194 -8.65 13.69 -5.02
CA ASP A 194 -7.68 14.64 -4.49
C ASP A 194 -7.90 16.07 -5.00
N THR A 195 -8.76 16.26 -6.01
CA THR A 195 -9.13 17.56 -6.56
C THR A 195 -10.63 17.62 -6.87
N ALA A 196 -11.20 18.82 -6.98
CA ALA A 196 -12.59 19.01 -7.42
C ALA A 196 -12.85 18.38 -8.80
N ALA A 197 -11.88 18.43 -9.72
CA ALA A 197 -11.99 17.80 -11.04
C ALA A 197 -12.11 16.27 -10.99
N ALA A 198 -11.62 15.63 -9.92
CA ALA A 198 -11.70 14.18 -9.73
C ALA A 198 -13.11 13.72 -9.31
N LEU A 199 -14.00 14.60 -8.84
CA LEU A 199 -15.36 14.23 -8.40
C LEU A 199 -16.22 13.68 -9.54
N ARG A 200 -16.12 14.22 -10.77
CA ARG A 200 -16.88 13.71 -11.93
C ARG A 200 -16.50 12.29 -12.34
N PRO A 201 -15.21 11.96 -12.53
CA PRO A 201 -14.80 10.56 -12.72
C PRO A 201 -15.19 9.66 -11.57
N LEU A 202 -15.04 10.12 -10.32
CA LEU A 202 -15.42 9.36 -9.13
C LEU A 202 -16.91 9.01 -9.15
N GLU A 203 -17.79 9.96 -9.45
CA GLU A 203 -19.24 9.73 -9.53
C GLU A 203 -19.58 8.61 -10.53
N ARG A 204 -18.96 8.64 -11.73
CA ARG A 204 -19.16 7.58 -12.73
C ARG A 204 -18.69 6.24 -12.23
N ALA A 205 -17.52 6.19 -11.59
CA ALA A 205 -16.98 4.96 -11.03
C ALA A 205 -17.86 4.38 -9.91
N LEU A 206 -18.32 5.23 -8.97
CA LEU A 206 -19.18 4.82 -7.87
C LEU A 206 -20.53 4.29 -8.36
N ARG A 207 -21.12 4.89 -9.43
CA ARG A 207 -22.33 4.35 -10.06
C ARG A 207 -22.12 2.94 -10.62
N LYS A 208 -20.99 2.67 -11.28
CA LYS A 208 -20.64 1.35 -11.80
C LYS A 208 -20.37 0.32 -10.68
N LEU A 209 -19.86 0.81 -9.55
CA LEU A 209 -19.56 0.00 -8.36
C LEU A 209 -20.70 -0.05 -7.33
N SER A 210 -21.91 0.39 -7.70
CA SER A 210 -23.09 0.46 -6.80
C SER A 210 -23.53 -0.90 -6.20
N PHE A 211 -23.05 -2.00 -6.74
CA PHE A 211 -23.24 -3.33 -6.13
C PHE A 211 -22.45 -3.53 -4.83
N LEU A 212 -21.48 -2.63 -4.54
CA LEU A 212 -20.74 -2.63 -3.28
C LEU A 212 -21.39 -1.64 -2.29
N PRO A 213 -21.59 -2.02 -1.03
CA PRO A 213 -22.07 -1.09 -0.02
C PRO A 213 -20.99 -0.01 0.27
N ARG A 214 -21.42 1.21 0.62
CA ARG A 214 -20.55 2.37 0.92
C ARG A 214 -19.34 2.02 1.79
N ARG A 215 -19.52 1.24 2.86
CA ARG A 215 -18.44 0.86 3.77
C ARG A 215 -17.25 0.13 3.10
N LYS A 216 -17.47 -0.40 1.89
CA LYS A 216 -16.43 -1.04 1.08
C LYS A 216 -15.81 -0.11 0.03
N LEU A 217 -16.43 1.03 -0.24
CA LEU A 217 -15.99 2.02 -1.23
C LEU A 217 -15.30 3.18 -0.51
N ARG A 218 -14.01 3.02 -0.25
CA ARG A 218 -13.17 4.06 0.37
C ARG A 218 -12.68 5.03 -0.70
N VAL A 219 -12.62 6.30 -0.37
CA VAL A 219 -12.12 7.33 -1.30
C VAL A 219 -11.08 8.18 -0.58
N TYR A 220 -9.84 8.07 -1.01
CA TYR A 220 -8.79 8.98 -0.57
C TYR A 220 -9.12 10.41 -0.98
N VAL A 221 -8.98 11.33 -0.06
CA VAL A 221 -9.15 12.77 -0.28
C VAL A 221 -7.93 13.46 0.32
N LEU A 222 -7.01 13.89 -0.54
CA LEU A 222 -5.86 14.67 -0.10
C LEU A 222 -6.34 16.03 0.38
N ILE A 223 -5.91 16.46 1.55
CA ILE A 223 -6.27 17.76 2.15
C ILE A 223 -5.02 18.57 2.48
N GLY A 224 -5.13 19.90 2.41
CA GLY A 224 -4.04 20.82 2.76
C GLY A 224 -2.95 20.99 1.70
N TYR A 225 -3.18 20.55 0.45
CA TYR A 225 -2.23 20.78 -0.65
C TYR A 225 -2.54 22.08 -1.39
N GLY A 226 -1.46 22.83 -1.76
CA GLY A 226 -1.57 23.99 -2.67
C GLY A 226 -2.32 25.19 -2.08
N GLY A 227 -2.35 25.36 -0.76
CA GLY A 227 -3.03 26.47 -0.11
C GLY A 227 -4.54 26.27 0.04
N GLU A 228 -5.02 25.04 -0.07
CA GLU A 228 -6.42 24.67 0.12
C GLU A 228 -6.94 25.13 1.48
N THR A 229 -8.13 25.74 1.51
CA THR A 229 -8.81 26.12 2.74
C THR A 229 -9.50 24.93 3.41
N LEU A 230 -9.83 25.08 4.70
CA LEU A 230 -10.58 24.05 5.42
C LEU A 230 -11.95 23.80 4.80
N GLU A 231 -12.66 24.86 4.40
CA GLU A 231 -13.97 24.80 3.78
C GLU A 231 -13.93 24.05 2.42
N GLU A 232 -12.88 24.26 1.63
CA GLU A 232 -12.70 23.53 0.36
C GLU A 232 -12.46 22.05 0.60
N ALA A 233 -11.65 21.71 1.60
CA ALA A 233 -11.37 20.32 2.01
C ALA A 233 -12.64 19.62 2.52
N GLU A 234 -13.40 20.29 3.41
CA GLU A 234 -14.68 19.78 3.95
C GLU A 234 -15.70 19.59 2.83
N GLY A 235 -15.89 20.59 1.96
CA GLY A 235 -16.83 20.49 0.83
C GLY A 235 -16.49 19.33 -0.11
N ARG A 236 -15.20 18.99 -0.29
CA ARG A 236 -14.79 17.82 -1.08
C ARG A 236 -15.08 16.51 -0.36
N LEU A 237 -14.85 16.42 0.95
CA LEU A 237 -15.20 15.26 1.76
C LEU A 237 -16.72 15.02 1.75
N GLU A 238 -17.52 16.07 1.93
CA GLU A 238 -19.00 16.01 1.85
C GLU A 238 -19.48 15.56 0.47
N SER A 239 -18.86 16.08 -0.60
CA SER A 239 -19.17 15.67 -1.97
C SER A 239 -18.93 14.19 -2.19
N VAL A 240 -17.80 13.64 -1.70
CA VAL A 240 -17.50 12.21 -1.76
C VAL A 240 -18.56 11.40 -1.02
N TRP A 241 -18.97 11.88 0.17
CA TRP A 241 -20.01 11.22 0.95
C TRP A 241 -21.36 11.22 0.23
N ALA A 242 -21.75 12.36 -0.33
CA ALA A 242 -23.01 12.51 -1.09
C ALA A 242 -23.04 11.60 -2.32
N LEU A 243 -21.90 11.40 -2.99
CA LEU A 243 -21.76 10.49 -4.14
C LEU A 243 -21.80 8.99 -3.76
N GLY A 244 -21.82 8.65 -2.48
CA GLY A 244 -21.92 7.25 -2.02
C GLY A 244 -20.60 6.60 -1.68
N GLY A 245 -19.47 7.33 -1.73
CA GLY A 245 -18.16 6.90 -1.23
C GLY A 245 -18.03 7.10 0.29
N MET A 246 -17.08 6.41 0.90
CA MET A 246 -16.64 6.65 2.27
C MET A 246 -15.37 7.49 2.21
N PRO A 247 -15.39 8.79 2.49
CA PRO A 247 -14.20 9.63 2.41
C PRO A 247 -13.15 9.20 3.43
N PHE A 248 -11.88 9.30 3.05
CA PHE A 248 -10.73 9.01 3.87
C PHE A 248 -9.71 10.15 3.68
N ALA A 249 -9.77 11.12 4.58
CA ALA A 249 -8.89 12.30 4.53
C ALA A 249 -7.42 11.89 4.73
N GLN A 250 -6.55 12.42 3.88
CA GLN A 250 -5.11 12.29 3.99
C GLN A 250 -4.48 13.67 3.97
N LEU A 251 -3.91 14.08 5.11
CA LEU A 251 -3.19 15.34 5.18
C LEU A 251 -1.93 15.28 4.32
N TYR A 252 -1.76 16.26 3.44
CA TYR A 252 -0.53 16.41 2.67
C TYR A 252 0.65 16.66 3.59
N GLN A 253 1.72 15.90 3.37
CA GLN A 253 3.00 16.07 4.03
C GLN A 253 4.04 16.44 2.97
N PRO A 254 4.60 17.67 3.02
CA PRO A 254 5.66 18.05 2.10
C PRO A 254 6.89 17.14 2.26
N PRO A 255 7.70 16.96 1.19
CA PRO A 255 8.89 16.10 1.25
C PRO A 255 9.97 16.60 2.22
N ASP A 256 9.96 17.90 2.52
CA ASP A 256 11.02 18.61 3.25
C ASP A 256 10.75 18.72 4.77
N HIS A 257 9.95 17.83 5.31
CA HIS A 257 9.68 17.76 6.77
C HIS A 257 10.64 16.82 7.47
#